data_a305df849d9778b195c855cc0e661d1d
#
_entry.id   a305df849d9778b195c855cc0e661d1d
#
_cell.length_a   1.000
_cell.length_b   1.000
_cell.length_c   1.000
_cell.angle_alpha   90.00
_cell.angle_beta   90.00
_cell.angle_gamma   90.00
#
_symmetry.space_group_name_H-M   'P 1'
#
loop_
_entity.id
_entity.type
_entity.pdbx_description
1 polymer ?
#
loop_
_entity_poly.entity_id
_entity_poly.type
_entity_poly.pdbx_seq_one_letter_code
_entity_poly.pdbx_strand_id
1 'polypeptide(L)'
;MIQVDGVAKSFKGRDILQDVSFSVGKGEVVGLLGPNGAGKTTMIRLLNGVISADTGTIRVNGLDPLTDGDNIRRNVGVVTESAGLYPEMNGRENLLFFAKLYNCVDKKRIDWLLELLGLSKHGDKPVGTYSTGMKKRLAIAKAVLHEPALLFLDEPTNGLDPDGILDVIGYLRKLNYEQGTTILICSHILYQLEEVCSSYLFLERGRIIERGTLRELEARYVEEVILNVETGFNGAGNQAAGYPFTAIGDGKLQFKLPSKEHIPGLLRSVLEESWVHSAEIMNNDLEALYFEVRRRSNES
;
A
#
# COMPACT_ATOMS: atom_id res chain seq x y z
N MET A 1 -4.49 7.74 15.71
CA MET A 1 -3.73 6.50 15.93
C MET A 1 -2.23 6.76 15.81
N ILE A 2 -1.78 7.37 14.74
CA ILE A 2 -0.39 7.80 14.54
C ILE A 2 -0.38 9.31 14.35
N GLN A 3 0.60 9.99 14.94
CA GLN A 3 0.89 11.41 14.72
C GLN A 3 2.39 11.58 14.57
N VAL A 4 2.81 12.23 13.51
CA VAL A 4 4.20 12.55 13.18
C VAL A 4 4.24 14.03 12.83
N ASP A 5 5.13 14.79 13.48
CA ASP A 5 5.21 16.24 13.34
C ASP A 5 6.67 16.70 13.28
N GLY A 6 7.07 17.29 12.15
CA GLY A 6 8.39 17.84 11.89
C GLY A 6 9.55 16.85 12.02
N VAL A 7 9.32 15.57 11.76
CA VAL A 7 10.31 14.52 12.01
C VAL A 7 11.43 14.54 10.98
N ALA A 8 12.68 14.60 11.49
CA ALA A 8 13.87 14.39 10.69
C ALA A 8 14.73 13.24 11.23
N LYS A 9 15.46 12.58 10.33
CA LYS A 9 16.40 11.50 10.65
C LYS A 9 17.57 11.44 9.68
N SER A 10 18.77 11.45 10.23
CA SER A 10 20.01 11.29 9.47
C SER A 10 20.81 10.08 9.96
N PHE A 11 21.58 9.47 9.08
CA PHE A 11 22.59 8.46 9.41
C PHE A 11 23.94 8.84 8.80
N LYS A 12 24.95 8.96 9.64
CA LYS A 12 26.33 9.30 9.21
C LYS A 12 26.38 10.52 8.28
N GLY A 13 25.60 11.58 8.61
CA GLY A 13 25.56 12.82 7.83
C GLY A 13 24.72 12.76 6.55
N ARG A 14 24.02 11.67 6.28
CA ARG A 14 23.06 11.56 5.16
C ARG A 14 21.65 11.67 5.71
N ASP A 15 20.91 12.66 5.25
CA ASP A 15 19.50 12.84 5.57
C ASP A 15 18.66 11.75 4.90
N ILE A 16 17.86 11.07 5.71
CA ILE A 16 16.92 10.02 5.27
C ILE A 16 15.49 10.52 5.35
N LEU A 17 15.15 11.27 6.40
CA LEU A 17 13.85 11.93 6.55
C LEU A 17 14.07 13.39 6.89
N GLN A 18 13.27 14.27 6.31
CA GLN A 18 13.39 15.72 6.44
C GLN A 18 12.01 16.33 6.61
N ASP A 19 11.72 16.88 7.80
CA ASP A 19 10.49 17.61 8.11
C ASP A 19 9.21 16.84 7.73
N VAL A 20 9.16 15.56 8.14
CA VAL A 20 8.02 14.68 7.82
C VAL A 20 6.90 14.89 8.81
N SER A 21 5.71 15.23 8.29
CA SER A 21 4.51 15.44 9.08
C SER A 21 3.30 14.75 8.46
N PHE A 22 2.63 13.88 9.22
CA PHE A 22 1.38 13.24 8.84
C PHE A 22 0.63 12.68 10.05
N SER A 23 -0.63 12.31 9.84
CA SER A 23 -1.44 11.60 10.82
C SER A 23 -2.18 10.44 10.18
N VAL A 24 -2.44 9.39 10.99
CA VAL A 24 -3.28 8.24 10.61
C VAL A 24 -4.36 8.08 11.67
N GLY A 25 -5.61 8.10 11.26
CA GLY A 25 -6.78 7.89 12.12
C GLY A 25 -6.93 6.42 12.55
N LYS A 26 -7.82 6.18 13.51
CA LYS A 26 -8.18 4.82 13.91
C LYS A 26 -9.02 4.15 12.81
N GLY A 27 -8.69 2.93 12.46
CA GLY A 27 -9.40 2.16 11.43
C GLY A 27 -9.04 2.56 9.99
N GLU A 28 -8.10 3.49 9.77
CA GLU A 28 -7.63 3.82 8.44
C GLU A 28 -6.61 2.79 7.93
N VAL A 29 -6.62 2.56 6.63
CA VAL A 29 -5.57 1.85 5.90
C VAL A 29 -4.84 2.85 5.03
N VAL A 30 -3.58 3.14 5.38
CA VAL A 30 -2.78 4.17 4.72
C VAL A 30 -1.60 3.55 3.99
N GLY A 31 -1.46 3.88 2.71
CA GLY A 31 -0.30 3.53 1.90
C GLY A 31 0.81 4.57 2.03
N LEU A 32 2.00 4.19 2.51
CA LEU A 32 3.20 5.02 2.45
C LEU A 32 4.00 4.62 1.21
N LEU A 33 3.86 5.41 0.16
CA LEU A 33 4.37 5.17 -1.17
C LEU A 33 5.68 5.89 -1.39
N GLY A 34 6.57 5.30 -2.17
CA GLY A 34 7.81 5.95 -2.55
C GLY A 34 8.84 4.96 -3.08
N PRO A 35 9.87 5.44 -3.80
CA PRO A 35 10.92 4.59 -4.34
C PRO A 35 11.76 3.94 -3.25
N ASN A 36 12.58 2.97 -3.65
CA ASN A 36 13.56 2.39 -2.73
C ASN A 36 14.53 3.47 -2.23
N GLY A 37 14.79 3.47 -0.92
CA GLY A 37 15.61 4.48 -0.26
C GLY A 37 14.91 5.79 0.08
N ALA A 38 13.61 5.94 -0.18
CA ALA A 38 12.87 7.16 0.19
C ALA A 38 12.71 7.38 1.71
N GLY A 39 12.94 6.35 2.54
CA GLY A 39 12.83 6.46 4.00
C GLY A 39 11.69 5.63 4.63
N LYS A 40 10.93 4.86 3.84
CA LYS A 40 9.75 4.08 4.31
C LYS A 40 10.08 3.16 5.50
N THR A 41 11.08 2.29 5.36
CA THR A 41 11.54 1.40 6.44
C THR A 41 12.05 2.19 7.66
N THR A 42 12.71 3.33 7.43
CA THR A 42 13.19 4.21 8.52
C THR A 42 12.01 4.77 9.29
N MET A 43 10.94 5.20 8.62
CA MET A 43 9.70 5.66 9.27
C MET A 43 9.08 4.56 10.12
N ILE A 44 8.94 3.33 9.62
CA ILE A 44 8.44 2.20 10.42
C ILE A 44 9.29 1.97 11.67
N ARG A 45 10.63 2.03 11.56
CA ARG A 45 11.53 1.85 12.72
C ARG A 45 11.38 2.95 13.75
N LEU A 46 11.14 4.20 13.34
CA LEU A 46 10.84 5.32 14.22
C LEU A 46 9.52 5.12 14.96
N LEU A 47 8.45 4.75 14.23
CA LEU A 47 7.12 4.50 14.79
C LEU A 47 7.10 3.37 15.82
N ASN A 48 7.99 2.39 15.68
CA ASN A 48 8.14 1.26 16.62
C ASN A 48 9.14 1.52 17.76
N GLY A 49 9.78 2.68 17.79
CA GLY A 49 10.80 3.00 18.78
C GLY A 49 12.05 2.11 18.71
N VAL A 50 12.37 1.58 17.53
CA VAL A 50 13.62 0.83 17.26
C VAL A 50 14.79 1.79 17.09
N ILE A 51 14.51 2.99 16.58
CA ILE A 51 15.45 4.11 16.45
C ILE A 51 14.74 5.39 16.90
N SER A 52 15.50 6.40 17.29
CA SER A 52 15.00 7.73 17.65
C SER A 52 15.06 8.71 16.47
N ALA A 53 14.12 9.64 16.41
CA ALA A 53 14.20 10.81 15.53
C ALA A 53 15.30 11.75 16.01
N ASP A 54 15.88 12.55 15.11
CA ASP A 54 16.84 13.58 15.45
C ASP A 54 16.11 14.88 15.83
N THR A 55 14.96 15.17 15.19
CA THR A 55 14.06 16.28 15.51
C THR A 55 12.60 15.86 15.31
N GLY A 56 11.68 16.70 15.78
CA GLY A 56 10.25 16.48 15.65
C GLY A 56 9.67 15.58 16.74
N THR A 57 8.39 15.26 16.62
CA THR A 57 7.67 14.42 17.59
C THR A 57 6.90 13.30 16.91
N ILE A 58 6.81 12.16 17.59
CA ILE A 58 6.05 10.99 17.16
C ILE A 58 5.15 10.55 18.30
N ARG A 59 3.90 10.22 17.99
CA ARG A 59 2.94 9.57 18.88
C ARG A 59 2.29 8.38 18.19
N VAL A 60 2.31 7.23 18.84
CA VAL A 60 1.66 6.00 18.41
C VAL A 60 0.72 5.54 19.52
N ASN A 61 -0.59 5.54 19.26
CA ASN A 61 -1.61 5.33 20.30
C ASN A 61 -1.49 6.29 21.49
N GLY A 62 -1.04 7.54 21.25
CA GLY A 62 -0.76 8.54 22.28
C GLY A 62 0.56 8.36 23.02
N LEU A 63 1.28 7.26 22.80
CA LEU A 63 2.56 6.92 23.41
C LEU A 63 3.74 7.48 22.61
N ASP A 64 4.83 7.80 23.27
CA ASP A 64 6.08 8.23 22.64
C ASP A 64 6.95 7.00 22.33
N PRO A 65 7.31 6.74 21.06
CA PRO A 65 8.15 5.59 20.74
C PRO A 65 9.52 5.58 21.42
N LEU A 66 10.05 6.74 21.81
CA LEU A 66 11.34 6.85 22.48
C LEU A 66 11.28 6.33 23.93
N THR A 67 10.22 6.66 24.66
CA THR A 67 10.05 6.30 26.08
C THR A 67 9.22 5.05 26.29
N ASP A 68 8.23 4.82 25.42
CA ASP A 68 7.23 3.76 25.55
C ASP A 68 7.32 2.68 24.47
N GLY A 69 8.46 2.58 23.80
CA GLY A 69 8.65 1.68 22.66
C GLY A 69 8.27 0.21 22.95
N ASP A 70 8.53 -0.29 24.17
CA ASP A 70 8.13 -1.65 24.56
C ASP A 70 6.61 -1.82 24.63
N ASN A 71 5.88 -0.82 25.15
CA ASN A 71 4.42 -0.83 25.19
C ASN A 71 3.82 -0.75 23.78
N ILE A 72 4.43 0.07 22.91
CA ILE A 72 4.02 0.15 21.51
C ILE A 72 4.20 -1.22 20.84
N ARG A 73 5.39 -1.83 20.91
CA ARG A 73 5.69 -3.13 20.29
C ARG A 73 4.82 -4.29 20.78
N ARG A 74 4.34 -4.24 22.01
CA ARG A 74 3.39 -5.23 22.54
C ARG A 74 2.00 -5.14 21.94
N ASN A 75 1.60 -3.95 21.45
CA ASN A 75 0.25 -3.66 20.97
C ASN A 75 0.18 -3.43 19.45
N VAL A 76 1.30 -3.57 18.75
CA VAL A 76 1.43 -3.35 17.31
C VAL A 76 1.97 -4.60 16.63
N GLY A 77 1.36 -4.99 15.53
CA GLY A 77 1.91 -6.01 14.65
C GLY A 77 2.88 -5.39 13.64
N VAL A 78 4.01 -6.05 13.42
CA VAL A 78 5.03 -5.55 12.48
C VAL A 78 5.48 -6.66 11.53
N VAL A 79 5.40 -6.36 10.24
CA VAL A 79 6.05 -7.16 9.18
C VAL A 79 7.15 -6.29 8.58
N THR A 80 8.38 -6.75 8.68
CA THR A 80 9.56 -6.13 8.06
C THR A 80 9.96 -6.91 6.80
N GLU A 81 10.86 -6.37 6.03
CA GLU A 81 11.42 -7.05 4.85
C GLU A 81 12.00 -8.43 5.22
N SER A 82 12.76 -8.52 6.32
CA SER A 82 13.13 -9.80 6.90
C SER A 82 12.00 -10.34 7.75
N ALA A 83 11.54 -11.58 7.49
CA ALA A 83 10.41 -12.17 8.20
C ALA A 83 10.61 -12.32 9.72
N GLY A 84 11.86 -12.30 10.21
CA GLY A 84 12.20 -12.48 11.63
C GLY A 84 11.66 -13.80 12.19
N LEU A 85 11.85 -14.89 11.45
CA LEU A 85 11.43 -16.25 11.79
C LEU A 85 12.64 -17.11 12.12
N TYR A 86 12.43 -18.16 12.90
CA TYR A 86 13.45 -19.14 13.26
C TYR A 86 13.44 -20.30 12.24
N PRO A 87 14.49 -20.46 11.41
CA PRO A 87 14.49 -21.41 10.31
C PRO A 87 14.46 -22.88 10.77
N GLU A 88 15.01 -23.18 11.94
CA GLU A 88 15.09 -24.52 12.53
C GLU A 88 13.77 -24.99 13.12
N MET A 89 12.90 -24.04 13.51
CA MET A 89 11.56 -24.32 14.01
C MET A 89 10.59 -24.51 12.85
N ASN A 90 9.56 -25.32 13.04
CA ASN A 90 8.46 -25.40 12.10
C ASN A 90 7.54 -24.18 12.22
N GLY A 91 6.55 -24.04 11.30
CA GLY A 91 5.66 -22.87 11.27
C GLY A 91 4.83 -22.74 12.55
N ARG A 92 4.33 -23.84 13.08
CA ARG A 92 3.53 -23.89 14.30
C ARG A 92 4.36 -23.53 15.53
N GLU A 93 5.58 -24.04 15.62
CA GLU A 93 6.53 -23.72 16.70
C GLU A 93 6.93 -22.24 16.68
N ASN A 94 7.17 -21.67 15.49
CA ASN A 94 7.43 -20.23 15.34
C ASN A 94 6.27 -19.42 15.93
N LEU A 95 5.03 -19.68 15.50
CA LEU A 95 3.86 -18.96 16.02
C LEU A 95 3.68 -19.17 17.53
N LEU A 96 3.87 -20.39 18.02
CA LEU A 96 3.77 -20.67 19.46
C LEU A 96 4.83 -19.92 20.27
N PHE A 97 6.06 -19.81 19.76
CA PHE A 97 7.13 -19.03 20.39
C PHE A 97 6.71 -17.56 20.56
N PHE A 98 6.21 -16.92 19.48
CA PHE A 98 5.75 -15.53 19.55
C PHE A 98 4.48 -15.38 20.38
N ALA A 99 3.54 -16.35 20.35
CA ALA A 99 2.36 -16.34 21.22
C ALA A 99 2.74 -16.33 22.71
N LYS A 100 3.78 -17.08 23.09
CA LYS A 100 4.31 -17.05 24.46
C LYS A 100 4.93 -15.68 24.80
N LEU A 101 5.66 -15.08 23.86
CA LEU A 101 6.28 -13.77 24.04
C LEU A 101 5.23 -12.65 24.25
N TYR A 102 4.12 -12.73 23.51
CA TYR A 102 2.98 -11.81 23.63
C TYR A 102 1.98 -12.18 24.75
N ASN A 103 2.19 -13.29 25.49
CA ASN A 103 1.24 -13.83 26.48
C ASN A 103 -0.16 -14.10 25.89
N CYS A 104 -0.26 -14.53 24.64
CA CYS A 104 -1.51 -14.80 23.92
C CYS A 104 -1.57 -16.22 23.37
N VAL A 105 -1.16 -17.22 24.15
CA VAL A 105 -1.10 -18.63 23.71
C VAL A 105 -2.51 -19.18 23.49
N ASP A 106 -2.87 -19.31 22.21
CA ASP A 106 -4.08 -19.99 21.76
C ASP A 106 -3.74 -20.89 20.54
N LYS A 107 -3.80 -22.22 20.75
CA LYS A 107 -3.51 -23.19 19.69
C LYS A 107 -4.54 -23.12 18.57
N LYS A 108 -5.80 -22.86 18.88
CA LYS A 108 -6.86 -22.73 17.87
C LYS A 108 -6.61 -21.53 16.96
N ARG A 109 -6.16 -20.42 17.55
CA ARG A 109 -5.77 -19.23 16.81
C ARG A 109 -4.59 -19.48 15.88
N ILE A 110 -3.57 -20.22 16.37
CA ILE A 110 -2.41 -20.61 15.56
C ILE A 110 -2.85 -21.46 14.35
N ASP A 111 -3.67 -22.49 14.59
CA ASP A 111 -4.16 -23.36 13.53
C ASP A 111 -4.99 -22.61 12.50
N TRP A 112 -5.89 -21.75 12.98
CA TRP A 112 -6.71 -20.89 12.13
C TRP A 112 -5.87 -19.94 11.28
N LEU A 113 -4.81 -19.31 11.83
CA LEU A 113 -3.92 -18.44 11.06
C LEU A 113 -3.14 -19.20 9.99
N LEU A 114 -2.66 -20.42 10.31
CA LEU A 114 -2.00 -21.28 9.33
C LEU A 114 -2.95 -21.69 8.20
N GLU A 115 -4.21 -21.98 8.51
CA GLU A 115 -5.22 -22.30 7.52
C GLU A 115 -5.54 -21.11 6.63
N LEU A 116 -5.85 -19.97 7.24
CA LEU A 116 -6.22 -18.73 6.57
C LEU A 116 -5.15 -18.26 5.57
N LEU A 117 -3.87 -18.45 5.91
CA LEU A 117 -2.74 -18.04 5.08
C LEU A 117 -2.18 -19.18 4.21
N GLY A 118 -2.94 -20.27 4.06
CA GLY A 118 -2.59 -21.40 3.19
C GLY A 118 -1.35 -22.19 3.62
N LEU A 119 -1.04 -22.18 4.92
CA LEU A 119 0.17 -22.81 5.47
C LEU A 119 -0.11 -24.11 6.25
N SER A 120 -1.38 -24.56 6.39
CA SER A 120 -1.76 -25.75 7.17
C SER A 120 -0.97 -26.99 6.82
N LYS A 121 -0.80 -27.29 5.51
CA LYS A 121 -0.06 -28.45 5.01
C LYS A 121 1.45 -28.40 5.27
N HIS A 122 1.95 -27.23 5.65
CA HIS A 122 3.37 -26.98 5.88
C HIS A 122 3.67 -26.61 7.33
N GLY A 123 2.65 -26.48 8.18
CA GLY A 123 2.77 -26.01 9.55
C GLY A 123 3.79 -26.78 10.39
N ASP A 124 4.00 -28.07 10.12
CA ASP A 124 4.92 -28.96 10.84
C ASP A 124 6.28 -29.15 10.12
N LYS A 125 6.53 -28.44 9.00
CA LYS A 125 7.82 -28.46 8.30
C LYS A 125 8.72 -27.31 8.78
N PRO A 126 10.07 -27.52 8.84
CA PRO A 126 11.01 -26.47 9.21
C PRO A 126 10.86 -25.24 8.30
N VAL A 127 10.81 -24.05 8.90
CA VAL A 127 10.63 -22.78 8.17
C VAL A 127 11.81 -22.48 7.23
N GLY A 128 12.98 -23.06 7.51
CA GLY A 128 14.13 -23.01 6.58
C GLY A 128 13.80 -23.53 5.19
N THR A 129 12.87 -24.49 5.07
CA THR A 129 12.44 -25.11 3.80
C THR A 129 11.31 -24.34 3.09
N TYR A 130 10.78 -23.28 3.70
CA TYR A 130 9.69 -22.50 3.13
C TYR A 130 10.18 -21.62 1.97
N SER A 131 9.32 -21.47 0.94
CA SER A 131 9.54 -20.45 -0.10
C SER A 131 9.50 -19.03 0.52
N THR A 132 9.99 -18.05 -0.23
CA THR A 132 9.92 -16.65 0.20
C THR A 132 8.47 -16.24 0.49
N GLY A 133 7.51 -16.61 -0.36
CA GLY A 133 6.09 -16.34 -0.15
C GLY A 133 5.54 -17.00 1.11
N MET A 134 5.88 -18.27 1.38
CA MET A 134 5.47 -18.96 2.61
C MET A 134 6.04 -18.29 3.87
N LYS A 135 7.31 -17.86 3.84
CA LYS A 135 7.93 -17.11 4.95
C LYS A 135 7.22 -15.78 5.18
N LYS A 136 6.84 -15.06 4.11
CA LYS A 136 6.12 -13.79 4.20
C LYS A 136 4.72 -13.99 4.80
N ARG A 137 3.96 -15.00 4.34
CA ARG A 137 2.65 -15.34 4.91
C ARG A 137 2.76 -15.74 6.39
N LEU A 138 3.77 -16.48 6.78
CA LEU A 138 4.02 -16.82 8.20
C LEU A 138 4.41 -15.57 9.03
N ALA A 139 5.15 -14.61 8.45
CA ALA A 139 5.47 -13.34 9.11
C ALA A 139 4.21 -12.49 9.34
N ILE A 140 3.26 -12.51 8.41
CA ILE A 140 1.95 -11.86 8.59
C ILE A 140 1.17 -12.56 9.70
N ALA A 141 1.10 -13.91 9.71
CA ALA A 141 0.48 -14.67 10.79
C ALA A 141 1.05 -14.28 12.17
N LYS A 142 2.39 -14.19 12.27
CA LYS A 142 3.08 -13.73 13.46
C LYS A 142 2.66 -12.33 13.89
N ALA A 143 2.58 -11.40 12.94
CA ALA A 143 2.26 -9.99 13.22
C ALA A 143 0.83 -9.78 13.74
N VAL A 144 -0.12 -10.66 13.34
CA VAL A 144 -1.54 -10.56 13.74
C VAL A 144 -1.94 -11.54 14.84
N LEU A 145 -0.99 -12.30 15.36
CA LEU A 145 -1.23 -13.37 16.34
C LEU A 145 -1.89 -12.88 17.64
N HIS A 146 -1.50 -11.71 18.11
CA HIS A 146 -1.95 -11.06 19.35
C HIS A 146 -3.07 -10.02 19.11
N GLU A 147 -3.72 -10.06 17.94
CA GLU A 147 -4.85 -9.19 17.55
C GLU A 147 -4.56 -7.69 17.73
N PRO A 148 -3.47 -7.18 17.13
CA PRO A 148 -3.09 -5.79 17.33
C PRO A 148 -4.10 -4.82 16.71
N ALA A 149 -4.33 -3.69 17.36
CA ALA A 149 -5.16 -2.62 16.82
C ALA A 149 -4.48 -1.81 15.72
N LEU A 150 -3.16 -1.99 15.55
CA LEU A 150 -2.33 -1.28 14.57
C LEU A 150 -1.31 -2.23 13.95
N LEU A 151 -1.21 -2.20 12.61
CA LEU A 151 -0.22 -2.96 11.84
C LEU A 151 0.72 -2.01 11.09
N PHE A 152 2.02 -2.32 11.13
CA PHE A 152 3.03 -1.75 10.26
C PHE A 152 3.55 -2.82 9.32
N LEU A 153 3.38 -2.62 8.02
CA LEU A 153 3.73 -3.60 7.00
C LEU A 153 4.75 -2.99 6.02
N ASP A 154 5.96 -3.52 6.02
CA ASP A 154 7.03 -3.12 5.10
C ASP A 154 7.14 -4.13 3.97
N GLU A 155 6.68 -3.74 2.78
CA GLU A 155 6.64 -4.55 1.56
C GLU A 155 5.98 -5.93 1.80
N PRO A 156 4.71 -5.99 2.28
CA PRO A 156 4.09 -7.24 2.72
C PRO A 156 3.84 -8.25 1.60
N THR A 157 3.75 -7.78 0.36
CA THR A 157 3.46 -8.60 -0.83
C THR A 157 4.69 -8.90 -1.68
N ASN A 158 5.84 -8.31 -1.36
CA ASN A 158 7.06 -8.52 -2.13
C ASN A 158 7.51 -9.99 -2.10
N GLY A 159 7.69 -10.58 -3.29
CA GLY A 159 8.10 -11.98 -3.46
C GLY A 159 6.97 -13.01 -3.30
N LEU A 160 5.71 -12.57 -3.30
CA LEU A 160 4.54 -13.43 -3.42
C LEU A 160 4.19 -13.68 -4.90
N ASP A 161 3.60 -14.83 -5.17
CA ASP A 161 2.90 -15.11 -6.41
C ASP A 161 1.53 -14.35 -6.46
N PRO A 162 0.90 -14.22 -7.63
CA PRO A 162 -0.36 -13.48 -7.76
C PRO A 162 -1.45 -13.93 -6.78
N ASP A 163 -1.62 -15.24 -6.59
CA ASP A 163 -2.61 -15.78 -5.65
C ASP A 163 -2.27 -15.41 -4.20
N GLY A 164 -0.99 -15.50 -3.83
CA GLY A 164 -0.53 -15.09 -2.49
C GLY A 164 -0.70 -13.58 -2.22
N ILE A 165 -0.61 -12.74 -3.25
CA ILE A 165 -0.89 -11.30 -3.14
C ILE A 165 -2.38 -11.09 -2.83
N LEU A 166 -3.27 -11.72 -3.60
CA LEU A 166 -4.72 -11.64 -3.41
C LEU A 166 -5.13 -12.12 -2.02
N ASP A 167 -4.56 -13.24 -1.55
CA ASP A 167 -4.81 -13.78 -0.21
C ASP A 167 -4.43 -12.78 0.88
N VAL A 168 -3.22 -12.19 0.79
CA VAL A 168 -2.74 -11.20 1.77
C VAL A 168 -3.60 -9.93 1.75
N ILE A 169 -3.86 -9.36 0.58
CA ILE A 169 -4.68 -8.15 0.44
C ILE A 169 -6.10 -8.41 0.96
N GLY A 170 -6.71 -9.52 0.57
CA GLY A 170 -8.04 -9.92 1.05
C GLY A 170 -8.07 -10.07 2.58
N TYR A 171 -7.03 -10.64 3.18
CA TYR A 171 -6.92 -10.76 4.62
C TYR A 171 -6.77 -9.41 5.33
N LEU A 172 -5.93 -8.50 4.81
CA LEU A 172 -5.76 -7.15 5.37
C LEU A 172 -7.06 -6.35 5.32
N ARG A 173 -7.80 -6.43 4.21
CA ARG A 173 -9.15 -5.83 4.09
C ARG A 173 -10.11 -6.38 5.13
N LYS A 174 -10.12 -7.70 5.33
CA LYS A 174 -10.97 -8.36 6.34
C LYS A 174 -10.61 -7.90 7.75
N LEU A 175 -9.33 -7.84 8.11
CA LEU A 175 -8.88 -7.33 9.41
C LEU A 175 -9.34 -5.90 9.66
N ASN A 176 -9.19 -5.03 8.66
CA ASN A 176 -9.64 -3.65 8.79
C ASN A 176 -11.16 -3.55 8.92
N TYR A 177 -11.91 -4.23 8.03
CA TYR A 177 -13.38 -4.16 8.00
C TYR A 177 -14.04 -4.76 9.25
N GLU A 178 -13.60 -5.97 9.69
CA GLU A 178 -14.23 -6.70 10.78
C GLU A 178 -13.74 -6.27 12.17
N GLN A 179 -12.47 -5.89 12.29
CA GLN A 179 -11.83 -5.59 13.58
C GLN A 179 -11.48 -4.11 13.76
N GLY A 180 -11.65 -3.29 12.73
CA GLY A 180 -11.26 -1.88 12.75
C GLY A 180 -9.76 -1.68 12.91
N THR A 181 -8.94 -2.67 12.49
CA THR A 181 -7.48 -2.60 12.59
C THR A 181 -6.94 -1.47 11.72
N THR A 182 -6.16 -0.58 12.30
CA THR A 182 -5.45 0.48 11.58
C THR A 182 -4.22 -0.12 10.90
N ILE A 183 -3.95 0.24 9.66
CA ILE A 183 -2.84 -0.37 8.91
C ILE A 183 -2.04 0.73 8.21
N LEU A 184 -0.72 0.74 8.40
CA LEU A 184 0.23 1.51 7.61
C LEU A 184 1.03 0.54 6.75
N ILE A 185 0.86 0.62 5.42
CA ILE A 185 1.53 -0.25 4.45
C ILE A 185 2.57 0.57 3.69
N CYS A 186 3.83 0.16 3.77
CA CYS A 186 4.88 0.66 2.91
C CYS A 186 5.02 -0.25 1.70
N SER A 187 4.89 0.29 0.49
CA SER A 187 5.14 -0.44 -0.74
C SER A 187 5.60 0.49 -1.87
N HIS A 188 6.22 -0.10 -2.87
CA HIS A 188 6.53 0.53 -4.15
C HIS A 188 5.65 -0.02 -5.28
N ILE A 189 4.76 -0.98 -5.00
CA ILE A 189 3.84 -1.60 -5.97
C ILE A 189 2.47 -0.99 -5.77
N LEU A 190 2.14 -0.01 -6.60
CA LEU A 190 1.03 0.92 -6.41
C LEU A 190 -0.35 0.27 -6.58
N TYR A 191 -0.55 -0.54 -7.63
CA TYR A 191 -1.84 -1.17 -7.92
C TYR A 191 -2.34 -2.08 -6.78
N GLN A 192 -1.42 -2.72 -6.02
CA GLN A 192 -1.81 -3.57 -4.88
C GLN A 192 -2.38 -2.75 -3.72
N LEU A 193 -1.89 -1.53 -3.55
CA LEU A 193 -2.33 -0.64 -2.47
C LEU A 193 -3.67 0.01 -2.78
N GLU A 194 -3.99 0.23 -4.05
CA GLU A 194 -5.29 0.76 -4.49
C GLU A 194 -6.44 -0.15 -4.03
N GLU A 195 -6.18 -1.45 -3.98
CA GLU A 195 -7.15 -2.44 -3.54
C GLU A 195 -7.48 -2.39 -2.03
N VAL A 196 -6.58 -1.85 -1.19
CA VAL A 196 -6.72 -1.96 0.27
C VAL A 196 -6.64 -0.64 1.01
N CYS A 197 -5.92 0.36 0.48
CA CYS A 197 -5.70 1.63 1.15
C CYS A 197 -6.87 2.60 0.94
N SER A 198 -7.25 3.31 2.00
CA SER A 198 -8.21 4.40 1.96
C SER A 198 -7.57 5.74 1.63
N SER A 199 -6.28 5.92 1.94
CA SER A 199 -5.52 7.14 1.65
C SER A 199 -4.03 6.84 1.47
N TYR A 200 -3.30 7.80 0.96
CA TYR A 200 -1.91 7.66 0.53
C TYR A 200 -1.04 8.81 1.03
N LEU A 201 0.22 8.49 1.33
CA LEU A 201 1.30 9.41 1.65
C LEU A 201 2.43 9.18 0.65
N PHE A 202 2.79 10.16 -0.15
CA PHE A 202 3.86 10.05 -1.14
C PHE A 202 5.15 10.57 -0.53
N LEU A 203 6.07 9.63 -0.25
CA LEU A 203 7.38 9.91 0.34
C LEU A 203 8.45 9.91 -0.76
N GLU A 204 9.08 11.05 -1.00
CA GLU A 204 10.16 11.23 -1.97
C GLU A 204 11.32 11.96 -1.31
N ARG A 205 12.54 11.44 -1.46
CA ARG A 205 13.77 12.05 -0.92
C ARG A 205 13.66 12.45 0.55
N GLY A 206 12.95 11.61 1.35
CA GLY A 206 12.78 11.84 2.78
C GLY A 206 11.70 12.86 3.15
N ARG A 207 10.87 13.34 2.23
CA ARG A 207 9.78 14.29 2.47
C ARG A 207 8.45 13.72 2.02
N ILE A 208 7.38 14.04 2.73
CA ILE A 208 6.02 13.83 2.21
C ILE A 208 5.74 14.94 1.19
N ILE A 209 5.66 14.55 -0.08
CA ILE A 209 5.41 15.49 -1.18
C ILE A 209 3.93 15.65 -1.46
N GLU A 210 3.10 14.65 -1.10
CA GLU A 210 1.64 14.72 -1.26
C GLU A 210 0.93 13.72 -0.34
N ARG A 211 -0.33 13.99 -0.03
CA ARG A 211 -1.20 13.12 0.75
C ARG A 211 -2.68 13.29 0.33
N GLY A 212 -3.45 12.22 0.48
CA GLY A 212 -4.90 12.25 0.23
C GLY A 212 -5.47 10.89 -0.11
N THR A 213 -6.77 10.84 -0.25
CA THR A 213 -7.51 9.75 -0.87
C THR A 213 -7.27 9.76 -2.38
N LEU A 214 -7.51 8.64 -3.08
CA LEU A 214 -7.41 8.58 -4.55
C LEU A 214 -8.25 9.69 -5.20
N ARG A 215 -9.49 9.87 -4.73
CA ARG A 215 -10.41 10.88 -5.23
C ARG A 215 -9.90 12.32 -5.06
N GLU A 216 -9.30 12.64 -3.92
CA GLU A 216 -8.71 13.96 -3.67
C GLU A 216 -7.49 14.22 -4.55
N LEU A 217 -6.68 13.19 -4.77
CA LEU A 217 -5.52 13.24 -5.65
C LEU A 217 -5.96 13.40 -7.12
N GLU A 218 -6.94 12.61 -7.59
CA GLU A 218 -7.55 12.80 -8.92
C GLU A 218 -8.03 14.26 -9.11
N ALA A 219 -8.78 14.80 -8.15
CA ALA A 219 -9.32 16.16 -8.26
C ALA A 219 -8.24 17.26 -8.34
N ARG A 220 -7.04 17.01 -7.76
CA ARG A 220 -5.92 17.96 -7.78
C ARG A 220 -4.98 17.82 -8.98
N TYR A 221 -4.82 16.61 -9.49
CA TYR A 221 -3.76 16.28 -10.45
C TYR A 221 -4.24 15.86 -11.83
N VAL A 222 -5.51 15.44 -11.98
CA VAL A 222 -6.09 15.10 -13.28
C VAL A 222 -6.83 16.30 -13.85
N GLU A 223 -6.18 17.04 -14.73
CA GLU A 223 -6.78 18.20 -15.42
C GLU A 223 -7.65 17.78 -16.60
N GLU A 224 -7.24 16.73 -17.31
CA GLU A 224 -7.94 16.14 -18.44
C GLU A 224 -8.00 14.64 -18.29
N VAL A 225 -9.14 14.03 -18.63
CA VAL A 225 -9.29 12.56 -18.66
C VAL A 225 -8.74 12.05 -19.98
N ILE A 226 -7.77 11.17 -19.92
CA ILE A 226 -7.23 10.45 -21.08
C ILE A 226 -7.98 9.14 -21.22
N LEU A 227 -8.82 9.04 -22.27
CA LEU A 227 -9.64 7.87 -22.56
C LEU A 227 -9.12 7.15 -23.80
N ASN A 228 -8.74 5.89 -23.66
CA ASN A 228 -8.46 5.01 -24.78
C ASN A 228 -9.73 4.23 -25.14
N VAL A 229 -10.11 4.25 -26.41
CA VAL A 229 -11.28 3.54 -26.93
C VAL A 229 -10.84 2.62 -28.05
N GLU A 230 -11.11 1.32 -27.92
CA GLU A 230 -10.90 0.33 -28.96
C GLU A 230 -12.17 0.25 -29.83
N THR A 231 -12.06 0.69 -31.09
CA THR A 231 -13.21 0.91 -31.97
C THR A 231 -12.82 0.79 -33.46
N GLY A 232 -13.79 0.50 -34.30
CA GLY A 232 -13.66 0.65 -35.74
C GLY A 232 -14.00 2.05 -36.27
N PHE A 233 -14.22 3.01 -35.39
CA PHE A 233 -14.55 4.38 -35.74
C PHE A 233 -13.39 5.08 -36.48
N ASN A 234 -13.69 5.68 -37.62
CA ASN A 234 -12.73 6.42 -38.46
C ASN A 234 -13.29 7.82 -38.81
N GLY A 235 -13.75 8.55 -37.80
CA GLY A 235 -14.43 9.84 -38.01
C GLY A 235 -13.67 10.83 -38.85
N ALA A 236 -14.41 11.52 -39.72
CA ALA A 236 -13.86 12.58 -40.56
C ALA A 236 -13.26 13.72 -39.70
N GLY A 237 -12.02 14.10 -40.02
CA GLY A 237 -11.37 15.23 -39.31
C GLY A 237 -10.78 14.86 -37.95
N ASN A 238 -10.57 13.58 -37.61
CA ASN A 238 -10.00 13.11 -36.34
C ASN A 238 -10.76 13.65 -35.11
N GLN A 239 -12.08 13.68 -35.16
CA GLN A 239 -12.95 14.12 -34.06
C GLN A 239 -14.17 13.19 -33.91
N ALA A 240 -14.61 12.98 -32.66
CA ALA A 240 -15.89 12.38 -32.33
C ALA A 240 -16.58 13.20 -31.23
N ALA A 241 -17.89 13.48 -31.38
CA ALA A 241 -18.66 14.33 -30.45
C ALA A 241 -17.99 15.69 -30.14
N GLY A 242 -17.22 16.26 -31.08
CA GLY A 242 -16.48 17.52 -30.88
C GLY A 242 -15.14 17.36 -30.14
N TYR A 243 -14.74 16.16 -29.76
CA TYR A 243 -13.43 15.89 -29.12
C TYR A 243 -12.43 15.35 -30.12
N PRO A 244 -11.22 15.93 -30.20
CA PRO A 244 -10.17 15.42 -31.05
C PRO A 244 -9.65 14.08 -30.52
N PHE A 245 -9.23 13.19 -31.41
CA PHE A 245 -8.57 11.95 -31.04
C PHE A 245 -7.24 11.77 -31.79
N THR A 246 -6.39 10.94 -31.18
CA THR A 246 -5.16 10.45 -31.78
C THR A 246 -5.27 8.93 -31.95
N ALA A 247 -4.99 8.41 -33.12
CA ALA A 247 -4.86 6.97 -33.33
C ALA A 247 -3.55 6.49 -32.69
N ILE A 248 -3.66 5.52 -31.77
CA ILE A 248 -2.51 4.97 -31.01
C ILE A 248 -2.16 3.53 -31.46
N GLY A 249 -2.72 3.08 -32.58
CA GLY A 249 -2.49 1.76 -33.20
C GLY A 249 -3.62 0.76 -32.92
N ASP A 250 -3.65 -0.32 -33.68
CA ASP A 250 -4.53 -1.50 -33.52
C ASP A 250 -6.02 -1.21 -33.26
N GLY A 251 -6.59 -0.20 -33.96
CA GLY A 251 -8.00 0.18 -33.77
C GLY A 251 -8.28 0.91 -32.47
N LYS A 252 -7.25 1.45 -31.82
CA LYS A 252 -7.39 2.25 -30.59
C LYS A 252 -7.25 3.74 -30.86
N LEU A 253 -8.21 4.48 -30.36
CA LEU A 253 -8.24 5.94 -30.38
C LEU A 253 -8.09 6.49 -28.98
N GLN A 254 -7.23 7.48 -28.80
CA GLN A 254 -7.04 8.19 -27.54
C GLN A 254 -7.72 9.56 -27.60
N PHE A 255 -8.60 9.81 -26.65
CA PHE A 255 -9.31 11.06 -26.46
C PHE A 255 -8.80 11.79 -25.23
N LYS A 256 -8.80 13.13 -25.28
CA LYS A 256 -8.63 14.01 -24.11
C LYS A 256 -9.95 14.68 -23.81
N LEU A 257 -10.49 14.44 -22.63
CA LEU A 257 -11.80 14.94 -22.21
C LEU A 257 -11.65 15.84 -20.98
N PRO A 258 -12.43 16.92 -20.86
CA PRO A 258 -12.37 17.81 -19.70
C PRO A 258 -12.72 17.12 -18.37
N SER A 259 -13.59 16.09 -18.39
CA SER A 259 -14.00 15.33 -17.21
C SER A 259 -14.64 13.99 -17.60
N LYS A 260 -14.84 13.12 -16.60
CA LYS A 260 -15.48 11.80 -16.77
C LYS A 260 -16.94 11.89 -17.25
N GLU A 261 -17.63 12.97 -16.95
CA GLU A 261 -19.02 13.22 -17.36
C GLU A 261 -19.20 13.28 -18.89
N HIS A 262 -18.13 13.56 -19.64
CA HIS A 262 -18.15 13.64 -21.10
C HIS A 262 -18.03 12.25 -21.77
N ILE A 263 -17.57 11.22 -21.04
CA ILE A 263 -17.39 9.86 -21.57
C ILE A 263 -18.68 9.26 -22.15
N PRO A 264 -19.84 9.30 -21.44
CA PRO A 264 -21.06 8.70 -21.98
C PRO A 264 -21.53 9.33 -23.30
N GLY A 265 -21.37 10.66 -23.44
CA GLY A 265 -21.73 11.39 -24.67
C GLY A 265 -20.81 11.01 -25.84
N LEU A 266 -19.51 10.96 -25.60
CA LEU A 266 -18.51 10.53 -26.58
C LEU A 266 -18.77 9.10 -27.05
N LEU A 267 -18.92 8.15 -26.10
CA LEU A 267 -19.12 6.75 -26.44
C LEU A 267 -20.42 6.52 -27.22
N ARG A 268 -21.50 7.26 -26.92
CA ARG A 268 -22.74 7.19 -27.67
C ARG A 268 -22.55 7.64 -29.13
N SER A 269 -21.86 8.76 -29.34
CA SER A 269 -21.54 9.22 -30.69
C SER A 269 -20.68 8.24 -31.49
N VAL A 270 -19.69 7.60 -30.85
CA VAL A 270 -18.87 6.59 -31.50
C VAL A 270 -19.69 5.34 -31.84
N LEU A 271 -20.61 4.91 -30.97
CA LEU A 271 -21.48 3.75 -31.17
C LEU A 271 -22.53 3.96 -32.25
N GLU A 272 -22.93 5.20 -32.55
CA GLU A 272 -23.85 5.51 -33.68
C GLU A 272 -23.21 5.22 -35.05
N GLU A 273 -21.88 5.30 -35.17
CA GLU A 273 -21.16 5.12 -36.42
C GLU A 273 -20.34 3.82 -36.46
N SER A 274 -20.00 3.23 -35.32
CA SER A 274 -19.13 2.04 -35.25
C SER A 274 -19.33 1.28 -33.94
N TRP A 275 -18.59 0.20 -33.77
CA TRP A 275 -18.53 -0.61 -32.55
C TRP A 275 -17.51 -0.05 -31.56
N VAL A 276 -17.70 -0.37 -30.29
CA VAL A 276 -16.72 -0.16 -29.19
C VAL A 276 -16.49 -1.50 -28.51
N HIS A 277 -15.25 -1.97 -28.49
CA HIS A 277 -14.85 -3.17 -27.77
C HIS A 277 -14.44 -2.88 -26.33
N SER A 278 -13.68 -1.79 -26.11
CA SER A 278 -13.28 -1.35 -24.78
C SER A 278 -13.17 0.17 -24.69
N ALA A 279 -13.31 0.70 -23.50
CA ALA A 279 -13.05 2.10 -23.17
C ALA A 279 -12.38 2.16 -21.79
N GLU A 280 -11.16 2.67 -21.74
CA GLU A 280 -10.32 2.69 -20.56
C GLU A 280 -9.81 4.10 -20.27
N ILE A 281 -9.93 4.54 -19.01
CA ILE A 281 -9.30 5.79 -18.54
C ILE A 281 -7.86 5.46 -18.13
N MET A 282 -6.91 6.21 -18.69
CA MET A 282 -5.48 5.90 -18.57
C MET A 282 -4.75 6.66 -17.45
N ASN A 283 -5.37 7.66 -16.86
CA ASN A 283 -4.71 8.58 -15.92
C ASN A 283 -5.49 8.79 -14.62
N ASN A 284 -6.23 7.78 -14.18
CA ASN A 284 -7.02 7.83 -12.94
C ASN A 284 -6.63 6.78 -11.89
N ASP A 285 -5.64 5.94 -12.19
CA ASP A 285 -5.11 5.00 -11.23
C ASP A 285 -4.02 5.63 -10.34
N LEU A 286 -3.70 4.96 -9.25
CA LEU A 286 -2.71 5.42 -8.29
C LEU A 286 -1.31 5.58 -8.90
N GLU A 287 -0.98 4.78 -9.92
CA GLU A 287 0.31 4.81 -10.59
C GLU A 287 0.47 6.07 -11.45
N ALA A 288 -0.53 6.38 -12.26
CA ALA A 288 -0.56 7.62 -13.06
C ALA A 288 -0.49 8.86 -12.16
N LEU A 289 -1.28 8.88 -11.08
CA LEU A 289 -1.27 9.97 -10.10
C LEU A 289 0.08 10.12 -9.41
N TYR A 290 0.73 9.03 -9.01
CA TYR A 290 2.04 9.07 -8.40
C TYR A 290 3.09 9.69 -9.33
N PHE A 291 3.11 9.30 -10.60
CA PHE A 291 4.03 9.89 -11.58
C PHE A 291 3.75 11.36 -11.83
N GLU A 292 2.49 11.76 -11.89
CA GLU A 292 2.11 13.17 -12.08
C GLU A 292 2.52 14.04 -10.88
N VAL A 293 2.27 13.57 -9.65
CA VAL A 293 2.72 14.24 -8.42
C VAL A 293 4.24 14.41 -8.42
N ARG A 294 5.00 13.37 -8.77
CA ARG A 294 6.47 13.43 -8.84
C ARG A 294 6.95 14.41 -9.89
N ARG A 295 6.31 14.42 -11.06
CA ARG A 295 6.66 15.35 -12.14
C ARG A 295 6.54 16.79 -11.65
N ARG A 296 5.41 17.17 -11.08
CA ARG A 296 5.16 18.53 -10.56
C ARG A 296 6.08 18.90 -9.39
N SER A 297 6.37 17.95 -8.50
CA SER A 297 7.30 18.17 -7.38
C SER A 297 8.74 18.37 -7.80
N ASN A 298 9.17 17.87 -8.97
CA ASN A 298 10.52 18.09 -9.50
C ASN A 298 10.64 19.38 -10.34
N GLU A 299 9.52 19.95 -10.78
CA GLU A 299 9.44 21.21 -11.53
C GLU A 299 9.32 22.45 -10.60
N SER A 300 8.99 22.22 -9.31
CA SER A 300 8.87 23.26 -8.25
C SER A 300 10.18 23.42 -7.47
#